data_7b2c1387f923d0f330594d0c146c829b
#
_entry.id   7b2c1387f923d0f330594d0c146c829b
#
_cell.length_a   1.000
_cell.length_b   1.000
_cell.length_c   1.000
_cell.angle_alpha   90.00
_cell.angle_beta   90.00
_cell.angle_gamma   90.00
#
_symmetry.space_group_name_H-M   'P 1'
#
loop_
_entity.id
_entity.type
_entity.pdbx_description
1 polymer ?
#
loop_
_entity_poly.entity_id
_entity_poly.type
_entity_poly.pdbx_seq_one_letter_code
_entity_poly.pdbx_strand_id
1 'polypeptide(L)'
;MPSFTTAAKDEILSNKAVRQHFPNQQSFGLMVFSREFSVPKMQMLTRERRAAQYYSQLVQSVRPMTGTVTLREEKLSTGQLAYRVTVDDMADRIDLYNHFAMLYPEGVTFELLGGDEGAGAFVGGVFLACGTLSDPETKYHLEFAIPREELLMMFVALLQDVGFSPLLTQRRGQTIVYLHDSTQIEDLLTFMGCPLTSMEIMNAKILKERRNAANRASNCDTANMDKVAGAAAGQIAAINAVGLDSLPEELRALAELRLQNPFDSLRELGQKLPPPLSRSGVNHRLEKIIDLAARKD
;
A
#
# COMPACT_ATOMS: atom_id res chain seq x y z
N MET A 1 -2.89 3.78 -17.28
CA MET A 1 -1.61 4.12 -16.63
C MET A 1 -0.78 2.85 -16.49
N PRO A 2 0.56 2.91 -16.57
CA PRO A 2 1.39 1.76 -16.23
C PRO A 2 1.13 1.33 -14.79
N SER A 3 1.38 0.05 -14.46
CA SER A 3 1.26 -0.41 -13.08
C SER A 3 2.36 0.21 -12.20
N PHE A 4 2.15 0.30 -10.89
CA PHE A 4 3.18 0.77 -9.96
C PHE A 4 4.48 -0.06 -10.07
N THR A 5 4.35 -1.37 -10.30
CA THR A 5 5.52 -2.22 -10.62
C THR A 5 6.28 -1.72 -11.85
N THR A 6 5.56 -1.41 -12.93
CA THR A 6 6.17 -0.92 -14.17
C THR A 6 6.83 0.44 -13.96
N ALA A 7 6.17 1.35 -13.23
CA ALA A 7 6.72 2.68 -12.92
C ALA A 7 8.04 2.58 -12.13
N ALA A 8 8.05 1.79 -11.04
CA ALA A 8 9.25 1.57 -10.24
C ALA A 8 10.39 0.94 -11.06
N LYS A 9 10.10 -0.09 -11.87
CA LYS A 9 11.10 -0.72 -12.75
C LYS A 9 11.64 0.28 -13.78
N ASP A 10 10.79 1.08 -14.38
CA ASP A 10 11.22 2.10 -15.34
C ASP A 10 12.09 3.19 -14.69
N GLU A 11 11.82 3.54 -13.44
CA GLU A 11 12.62 4.50 -12.68
C GLU A 11 14.02 3.93 -12.39
N ILE A 12 14.13 2.69 -11.89
CA ILE A 12 15.41 2.00 -11.70
C ILE A 12 16.20 1.95 -13.03
N LEU A 13 15.53 1.56 -14.11
CA LEU A 13 16.15 1.47 -15.43
C LEU A 13 16.57 2.83 -16.00
N SER A 14 16.02 3.92 -15.51
CA SER A 14 16.37 5.30 -15.93
C SER A 14 17.48 5.92 -15.08
N ASN A 15 17.82 5.32 -13.93
CA ASN A 15 18.83 5.83 -13.01
C ASN A 15 20.25 5.59 -13.56
N LYS A 16 20.77 6.61 -14.29
CA LYS A 16 22.11 6.54 -14.89
C LYS A 16 23.23 6.50 -13.85
N ALA A 17 23.06 7.17 -12.71
CA ALA A 17 24.07 7.24 -11.67
C ALA A 17 24.35 5.84 -11.07
N VAL A 18 23.31 5.10 -10.73
CA VAL A 18 23.43 3.72 -10.23
C VAL A 18 24.16 2.84 -11.26
N ARG A 19 23.79 2.92 -12.54
CA ARG A 19 24.43 2.13 -13.60
C ARG A 19 25.89 2.47 -13.81
N GLN A 20 26.31 3.71 -13.56
CA GLN A 20 27.69 4.14 -13.72
C GLN A 20 28.58 3.78 -12.53
N HIS A 21 28.05 3.90 -11.30
CA HIS A 21 28.84 3.73 -10.09
C HIS A 21 28.75 2.30 -9.50
N PHE A 22 27.62 1.61 -9.70
CA PHE A 22 27.36 0.27 -9.11
C PHE A 22 26.88 -0.76 -10.13
N PRO A 23 27.54 -0.86 -11.33
CA PRO A 23 27.08 -1.78 -12.38
C PRO A 23 27.11 -3.25 -11.97
N ASN A 24 28.14 -3.67 -11.21
CA ASN A 24 28.28 -5.04 -10.75
C ASN A 24 27.21 -5.44 -9.73
N GLN A 25 26.89 -4.54 -8.79
CA GLN A 25 25.87 -4.79 -7.77
C GLN A 25 24.49 -4.93 -8.41
N GLN A 26 24.11 -3.99 -9.27
CA GLN A 26 22.81 -4.04 -9.95
C GLN A 26 22.72 -5.25 -10.89
N SER A 27 23.80 -5.56 -11.64
CA SER A 27 23.82 -6.72 -12.54
C SER A 27 23.75 -8.04 -11.77
N PHE A 28 24.44 -8.15 -10.64
CA PHE A 28 24.39 -9.32 -9.80
C PHE A 28 22.95 -9.57 -9.29
N GLY A 29 22.28 -8.54 -8.70
CA GLY A 29 20.91 -8.64 -8.28
C GLY A 29 19.96 -9.06 -9.40
N LEU A 30 20.07 -8.43 -10.56
CA LEU A 30 19.23 -8.73 -11.71
C LEU A 30 19.45 -10.13 -12.27
N MET A 31 20.70 -10.55 -12.45
CA MET A 31 21.02 -11.82 -13.11
C MET A 31 20.83 -13.01 -12.16
N VAL A 32 21.37 -12.94 -10.95
CA VAL A 32 21.32 -14.05 -10.01
C VAL A 32 19.90 -14.29 -9.50
N PHE A 33 19.08 -13.26 -9.35
CA PHE A 33 17.67 -13.39 -8.97
C PHE A 33 16.71 -13.56 -10.13
N SER A 34 17.23 -13.70 -11.36
CA SER A 34 16.43 -14.12 -12.50
C SER A 34 15.99 -15.57 -12.36
N ARG A 35 14.98 -15.96 -13.15
CA ARG A 35 14.32 -17.26 -13.05
C ARG A 35 15.28 -18.44 -13.03
N GLU A 36 16.31 -18.40 -13.87
CA GLU A 36 17.35 -19.40 -13.93
C GLU A 36 18.72 -18.74 -14.12
N PHE A 37 19.62 -18.97 -13.18
CA PHE A 37 21.00 -18.53 -13.24
C PHE A 37 21.89 -19.71 -12.85
N SER A 38 22.29 -20.48 -13.84
CA SER A 38 23.18 -21.65 -13.71
C SER A 38 23.91 -21.91 -15.01
N VAL A 39 25.01 -22.65 -14.96
CA VAL A 39 25.78 -23.01 -16.17
C VAL A 39 24.93 -23.79 -17.19
N PRO A 40 24.09 -24.77 -16.82
CA PRO A 40 23.22 -25.44 -17.77
C PRO A 40 22.22 -24.50 -18.43
N LYS A 41 21.71 -23.48 -17.68
CA LYS A 41 20.68 -22.59 -18.17
C LYS A 41 20.72 -21.23 -17.51
N MET A 42 20.76 -20.17 -18.32
CA MET A 42 20.76 -18.79 -17.85
C MET A 42 19.75 -17.99 -18.63
N GLN A 43 18.68 -17.58 -17.94
CA GLN A 43 17.58 -16.85 -18.57
C GLN A 43 16.80 -15.96 -17.62
N MET A 44 16.28 -14.85 -18.13
CA MET A 44 15.28 -13.99 -17.51
C MET A 44 13.93 -14.16 -18.21
N LEU A 45 12.84 -14.13 -17.44
CA LEU A 45 11.48 -14.02 -17.96
C LEU A 45 10.78 -12.86 -17.26
N THR A 46 10.35 -11.86 -18.02
CA THR A 46 9.69 -10.66 -17.48
C THR A 46 8.54 -10.22 -18.38
N ARG A 47 7.58 -9.47 -17.82
CA ARG A 47 6.53 -8.81 -18.61
C ARG A 47 6.96 -7.43 -19.11
N GLU A 48 8.05 -6.91 -18.58
CA GLU A 48 8.56 -5.57 -18.86
C GLU A 48 9.58 -5.64 -20.00
N ARG A 49 9.22 -5.15 -21.18
CA ARG A 49 10.11 -5.14 -22.36
C ARG A 49 11.43 -4.43 -22.09
N ARG A 50 11.36 -3.27 -21.41
CA ARG A 50 12.55 -2.49 -21.05
C ARG A 50 13.50 -3.26 -20.13
N ALA A 51 12.96 -3.98 -19.14
CA ALA A 51 13.76 -4.82 -18.26
C ALA A 51 14.44 -5.96 -19.02
N ALA A 52 13.75 -6.60 -19.98
CA ALA A 52 14.34 -7.63 -20.85
C ALA A 52 15.45 -7.07 -21.73
N GLN A 53 15.24 -5.91 -22.34
CA GLN A 53 16.27 -5.23 -23.15
C GLN A 53 17.48 -4.86 -22.30
N TYR A 54 17.24 -4.33 -21.10
CA TYR A 54 18.32 -3.97 -20.16
C TYR A 54 19.12 -5.20 -19.73
N TYR A 55 18.44 -6.31 -19.38
CA TYR A 55 19.13 -7.57 -19.06
C TYR A 55 20.02 -8.03 -20.22
N SER A 56 19.53 -8.01 -21.47
CA SER A 56 20.32 -8.38 -22.64
C SER A 56 21.56 -7.51 -22.82
N GLN A 57 21.42 -6.19 -22.66
CA GLN A 57 22.54 -5.25 -22.72
C GLN A 57 23.55 -5.47 -21.58
N LEU A 58 23.03 -5.69 -20.38
CA LEU A 58 23.84 -5.87 -19.18
C LEU A 58 24.70 -7.14 -19.29
N VAL A 59 24.12 -8.28 -19.68
CA VAL A 59 24.83 -9.52 -19.89
C VAL A 59 26.00 -9.31 -20.86
N GLN A 60 25.78 -8.61 -21.96
CA GLN A 60 26.81 -8.31 -22.95
C GLN A 60 27.88 -7.34 -22.46
N SER A 61 27.56 -6.50 -21.47
CA SER A 61 28.49 -5.50 -20.90
C SER A 61 29.36 -6.06 -19.78
N VAL A 62 28.90 -7.08 -19.06
CA VAL A 62 29.62 -7.68 -17.90
C VAL A 62 30.89 -8.40 -18.37
N ARG A 63 30.83 -9.09 -19.47
CA ARG A 63 31.95 -9.84 -20.07
C ARG A 63 31.87 -9.82 -21.60
N PRO A 64 33.00 -9.89 -22.31
CA PRO A 64 32.98 -10.15 -23.75
C PRO A 64 32.29 -11.48 -24.05
N MET A 65 31.29 -11.45 -24.91
CA MET A 65 30.50 -12.63 -25.29
C MET A 65 31.03 -13.24 -26.58
N THR A 66 31.04 -14.57 -26.65
CA THR A 66 31.39 -15.31 -27.87
C THR A 66 30.17 -15.76 -28.67
N GLY A 67 29.07 -16.00 -27.96
CA GLY A 67 27.79 -16.38 -28.51
C GLY A 67 26.76 -15.27 -28.54
N THR A 68 25.50 -15.64 -28.67
CA THR A 68 24.37 -14.72 -28.73
C THR A 68 23.58 -14.66 -27.46
N VAL A 69 23.01 -13.49 -27.19
CA VAL A 69 21.96 -13.28 -26.17
C VAL A 69 20.66 -13.09 -26.93
N THR A 70 19.79 -14.08 -26.85
CA THR A 70 18.50 -14.08 -27.57
C THR A 70 17.41 -13.48 -26.73
N LEU A 71 16.71 -12.46 -27.26
CA LEU A 71 15.50 -11.89 -26.68
C LEU A 71 14.30 -12.33 -27.53
N ARG A 72 13.34 -13.05 -26.94
CA ARG A 72 12.12 -13.53 -27.60
C ARG A 72 10.88 -13.01 -26.86
N GLU A 73 9.88 -12.66 -27.64
CA GLU A 73 8.55 -12.38 -27.18
C GLU A 73 7.73 -13.67 -27.14
N GLU A 74 7.06 -13.97 -26.05
CA GLU A 74 6.23 -15.17 -25.90
C GLU A 74 4.92 -14.87 -25.18
N LYS A 75 3.89 -15.66 -25.45
CA LYS A 75 2.64 -15.63 -24.71
C LYS A 75 2.67 -16.68 -23.60
N LEU A 76 2.41 -16.24 -22.36
CA LEU A 76 2.24 -17.15 -21.23
C LEU A 76 0.94 -17.96 -21.37
N SER A 77 0.81 -19.03 -20.58
CA SER A 77 -0.43 -19.82 -20.49
C SER A 77 -1.66 -18.98 -20.07
N THR A 78 -1.44 -17.84 -19.44
CA THR A 78 -2.47 -16.85 -19.08
C THR A 78 -2.89 -15.95 -20.24
N GLY A 79 -2.29 -16.09 -21.43
CA GLY A 79 -2.49 -15.22 -22.59
C GLY A 79 -1.73 -13.89 -22.52
N GLN A 80 -1.04 -13.59 -21.43
CA GLN A 80 -0.26 -12.36 -21.25
C GLN A 80 1.07 -12.44 -22.00
N LEU A 81 1.49 -11.28 -22.53
CA LEU A 81 2.78 -11.13 -23.18
C LEU A 81 3.92 -11.15 -22.17
N ALA A 82 5.01 -11.83 -22.50
CA ALA A 82 6.24 -11.87 -21.74
C ALA A 82 7.46 -11.86 -22.68
N TYR A 83 8.59 -11.50 -22.13
CA TYR A 83 9.87 -11.39 -22.80
C TYR A 83 10.86 -12.33 -22.13
N ARG A 84 11.41 -13.26 -22.92
CA ARG A 84 12.44 -14.19 -22.48
C ARG A 84 13.78 -13.76 -23.04
N VAL A 85 14.78 -13.62 -22.16
CA VAL A 85 16.17 -13.39 -22.55
C VAL A 85 16.98 -14.62 -22.15
N THR A 86 17.75 -15.17 -23.07
CA THR A 86 18.55 -16.39 -22.88
C THR A 86 19.99 -16.13 -23.31
N VAL A 87 20.94 -16.60 -22.49
CA VAL A 87 22.36 -16.69 -22.88
C VAL A 87 22.54 -18.06 -23.55
N ASP A 88 22.74 -18.06 -24.87
CA ASP A 88 22.65 -19.27 -25.66
C ASP A 88 23.93 -20.15 -25.59
N ASP A 89 25.11 -19.52 -25.51
CA ASP A 89 26.36 -20.22 -25.47
C ASP A 89 26.76 -20.71 -24.07
N MET A 90 27.30 -21.92 -23.99
CA MET A 90 27.70 -22.52 -22.70
C MET A 90 28.96 -21.88 -22.11
N ALA A 91 29.93 -21.52 -22.96
CA ALA A 91 31.16 -20.87 -22.49
C ALA A 91 30.85 -19.51 -21.87
N ASP A 92 29.96 -18.74 -22.49
CA ASP A 92 29.51 -17.45 -21.97
C ASP A 92 28.78 -17.61 -20.62
N ARG A 93 27.96 -18.66 -20.45
CA ARG A 93 27.32 -18.95 -19.15
C ARG A 93 28.32 -19.32 -18.08
N ILE A 94 29.37 -20.07 -18.40
CA ILE A 94 30.47 -20.42 -17.49
C ILE A 94 31.20 -19.14 -17.06
N ASP A 95 31.55 -18.28 -18.00
CA ASP A 95 32.26 -17.03 -17.74
C ASP A 95 31.45 -16.08 -16.86
N LEU A 96 30.17 -15.90 -17.15
CA LEU A 96 29.27 -15.09 -16.32
C LEU A 96 29.09 -15.66 -14.92
N TYR A 97 28.90 -16.97 -14.80
CA TYR A 97 28.75 -17.63 -13.52
C TYR A 97 30.02 -17.47 -12.65
N ASN A 98 31.19 -17.72 -13.22
CA ASN A 98 32.47 -17.56 -12.54
C ASN A 98 32.76 -16.10 -12.18
N HIS A 99 32.39 -15.14 -13.03
CA HIS A 99 32.56 -13.73 -12.73
C HIS A 99 31.88 -13.34 -11.42
N PHE A 100 30.61 -13.71 -11.23
CA PHE A 100 29.89 -13.39 -10.01
C PHE A 100 30.32 -14.25 -8.82
N ALA A 101 30.71 -15.51 -9.01
CA ALA A 101 31.28 -16.34 -7.96
C ALA A 101 32.63 -15.78 -7.43
N MET A 102 33.40 -15.13 -8.29
CA MET A 102 34.65 -14.46 -7.88
C MET A 102 34.40 -13.13 -7.15
N LEU A 103 33.37 -12.38 -7.55
CA LEU A 103 33.02 -11.11 -6.90
C LEU A 103 32.38 -11.32 -5.52
N TYR A 104 31.62 -12.38 -5.35
CA TYR A 104 30.85 -12.67 -4.14
C TYR A 104 31.01 -14.13 -3.71
N PRO A 105 32.23 -14.54 -3.30
CA PRO A 105 32.56 -15.95 -3.06
C PRO A 105 31.79 -16.57 -1.87
N GLU A 106 31.46 -15.78 -0.87
CA GLU A 106 30.71 -16.19 0.33
C GLU A 106 29.28 -15.68 0.35
N GLY A 107 28.79 -15.21 -0.80
CA GLY A 107 27.50 -14.54 -0.92
C GLY A 107 27.62 -13.02 -0.80
N VAL A 108 26.49 -12.34 -0.65
CA VAL A 108 26.40 -10.88 -0.62
C VAL A 108 26.32 -10.40 0.83
N THR A 109 27.22 -9.51 1.20
CA THR A 109 27.15 -8.75 2.46
C THR A 109 27.07 -7.26 2.17
N PHE A 110 26.62 -6.50 3.15
CA PHE A 110 26.49 -5.05 3.04
C PHE A 110 27.86 -4.39 2.68
N GLU A 111 28.93 -4.84 3.31
CA GLU A 111 30.29 -4.33 3.07
C GLU A 111 30.78 -4.63 1.64
N LEU A 112 30.54 -5.86 1.16
CA LEU A 112 30.92 -6.26 -0.21
C LEU A 112 30.16 -5.48 -1.28
N LEU A 113 28.96 -5.02 -0.98
CA LEU A 113 28.19 -4.17 -1.88
C LEU A 113 28.67 -2.72 -1.91
N GLY A 114 29.47 -2.29 -0.93
CA GLY A 114 29.98 -0.91 -0.86
C GLY A 114 29.06 0.06 -0.13
N GLY A 115 28.33 -0.44 0.88
CA GLY A 115 27.43 0.36 1.71
C GLY A 115 26.04 0.56 1.11
N ASP A 116 25.32 1.60 1.61
CA ASP A 116 23.90 1.85 1.28
C ASP A 116 23.63 1.98 -0.22
N GLU A 117 24.43 2.74 -0.94
CA GLU A 117 24.21 2.98 -2.37
C GLU A 117 24.39 1.71 -3.21
N GLY A 118 25.42 0.92 -2.89
CA GLY A 118 25.66 -0.36 -3.57
C GLY A 118 24.64 -1.44 -3.20
N ALA A 119 24.24 -1.50 -1.93
CA ALA A 119 23.16 -2.36 -1.48
C ALA A 119 21.81 -1.97 -2.12
N GLY A 120 21.52 -0.67 -2.22
CA GLY A 120 20.37 -0.14 -2.94
C GLY A 120 20.36 -0.54 -4.42
N ALA A 121 21.52 -0.43 -5.08
CA ALA A 121 21.68 -0.86 -6.48
C ALA A 121 21.43 -2.37 -6.64
N PHE A 122 21.95 -3.19 -5.73
CA PHE A 122 21.71 -4.63 -5.72
C PHE A 122 20.23 -4.97 -5.53
N VAL A 123 19.58 -4.38 -4.51
CA VAL A 123 18.15 -4.61 -4.25
C VAL A 123 17.28 -4.13 -5.41
N GLY A 124 17.64 -3.01 -6.05
CA GLY A 124 17.02 -2.54 -7.30
C GLY A 124 17.15 -3.57 -8.44
N GLY A 125 18.32 -4.21 -8.58
CA GLY A 125 18.54 -5.33 -9.50
C GLY A 125 17.63 -6.52 -9.20
N VAL A 126 17.53 -6.92 -7.94
CA VAL A 126 16.60 -7.99 -7.48
C VAL A 126 15.15 -7.62 -7.79
N PHE A 127 14.76 -6.36 -7.55
CA PHE A 127 13.40 -5.89 -7.87
C PHE A 127 13.11 -5.96 -9.37
N LEU A 128 14.06 -5.61 -10.23
CA LEU A 128 13.92 -5.78 -11.68
C LEU A 128 13.67 -7.23 -12.06
N ALA A 129 14.36 -8.17 -11.40
CA ALA A 129 14.25 -9.61 -11.69
C ALA A 129 12.93 -10.21 -11.21
N CYS A 130 12.58 -10.02 -9.94
CA CYS A 130 11.50 -10.76 -9.30
C CYS A 130 10.61 -9.91 -8.39
N GLY A 131 10.79 -8.58 -8.36
CA GLY A 131 10.01 -7.67 -7.54
C GLY A 131 8.67 -7.29 -8.17
N THR A 132 7.66 -7.06 -7.32
CA THR A 132 6.36 -6.47 -7.70
C THR A 132 5.87 -5.52 -6.62
N LEU A 133 5.10 -4.50 -7.03
CA LEU A 133 4.52 -3.48 -6.19
C LEU A 133 3.03 -3.36 -6.51
N SER A 134 2.19 -3.46 -5.48
CA SER A 134 0.75 -3.30 -5.64
C SER A 134 0.35 -1.84 -5.74
N ASP A 135 -0.84 -1.59 -6.31
CA ASP A 135 -1.47 -0.29 -6.32
C ASP A 135 -1.80 0.14 -4.88
N PRO A 136 -1.27 1.30 -4.38
CA PRO A 136 -1.50 1.79 -3.03
C PRO A 136 -2.97 2.12 -2.73
N GLU A 137 -3.80 2.38 -3.75
CA GLU A 137 -5.24 2.55 -3.57
C GLU A 137 -5.90 1.25 -3.08
N THR A 138 -5.37 0.08 -3.45
CA THR A 138 -5.88 -1.22 -3.02
C THR A 138 -5.22 -1.69 -1.73
N LYS A 139 -3.89 -1.81 -1.73
CA LYS A 139 -3.11 -2.25 -0.56
C LYS A 139 -1.66 -1.79 -0.66
N TYR A 140 -1.01 -1.58 0.48
CA TYR A 140 0.44 -1.43 0.57
C TYR A 140 1.06 -2.82 0.57
N HIS A 141 1.77 -3.19 -0.51
CA HIS A 141 2.40 -4.49 -0.62
C HIS A 141 3.50 -4.45 -1.69
N LEU A 142 4.74 -4.65 -1.25
CA LEU A 142 5.90 -4.84 -2.09
C LEU A 142 6.43 -6.25 -1.84
N GLU A 143 6.64 -7.03 -2.89
CA GLU A 143 7.10 -8.41 -2.75
C GLU A 143 8.20 -8.77 -3.75
N PHE A 144 9.03 -9.72 -3.34
CA PHE A 144 10.05 -10.38 -4.14
C PHE A 144 9.74 -11.87 -4.19
N ALA A 145 9.48 -12.40 -5.39
CA ALA A 145 9.23 -13.81 -5.61
C ALA A 145 10.56 -14.53 -5.83
N ILE A 146 11.18 -15.00 -4.74
CA ILE A 146 12.55 -15.54 -4.76
C ILE A 146 12.59 -16.82 -5.64
N PRO A 147 13.41 -16.86 -6.69
CA PRO A 147 13.39 -17.98 -7.63
C PRO A 147 14.05 -19.25 -7.10
N ARG A 148 14.97 -19.13 -6.13
CA ARG A 148 15.75 -20.24 -5.58
C ARG A 148 15.92 -20.07 -4.07
N GLU A 149 15.72 -21.14 -3.33
CA GLU A 149 15.70 -21.13 -1.86
C GLU A 149 17.05 -20.76 -1.23
N GLU A 150 18.14 -21.12 -1.89
CA GLU A 150 19.50 -20.76 -1.43
C GLU A 150 19.77 -19.25 -1.38
N LEU A 151 19.01 -18.45 -2.16
CA LEU A 151 19.13 -16.98 -2.16
C LEU A 151 18.31 -16.31 -1.04
N LEU A 152 17.38 -17.05 -0.45
CA LEU A 152 16.39 -16.50 0.46
C LEU A 152 17.03 -15.88 1.70
N MET A 153 17.82 -16.68 2.43
CA MET A 153 18.36 -16.24 3.72
C MET A 153 19.37 -15.10 3.55
N MET A 154 20.18 -15.15 2.50
CA MET A 154 21.12 -14.07 2.17
C MET A 154 20.35 -12.76 1.90
N PHE A 155 19.28 -12.82 1.12
CA PHE A 155 18.51 -11.63 0.77
C PHE A 155 17.75 -11.05 1.98
N VAL A 156 17.15 -11.92 2.81
CA VAL A 156 16.47 -11.51 4.04
C VAL A 156 17.47 -10.87 5.01
N ALA A 157 18.63 -11.49 5.23
CA ALA A 157 19.67 -10.96 6.10
C ALA A 157 20.12 -9.56 5.62
N LEU A 158 20.40 -9.40 4.33
CA LEU A 158 20.78 -8.10 3.76
C LEU A 158 19.70 -7.03 4.01
N LEU A 159 18.42 -7.35 3.78
CA LEU A 159 17.33 -6.39 4.03
C LEU A 159 17.25 -6.01 5.53
N GLN A 160 17.51 -6.96 6.44
CA GLN A 160 17.55 -6.70 7.88
C GLN A 160 18.75 -5.85 8.27
N ASP A 161 19.93 -6.12 7.71
CA ASP A 161 21.15 -5.35 7.97
C ASP A 161 21.02 -3.88 7.56
N VAL A 162 20.25 -3.61 6.48
CA VAL A 162 19.95 -2.23 6.04
C VAL A 162 18.66 -1.66 6.65
N GLY A 163 18.12 -2.28 7.70
CA GLY A 163 17.06 -1.71 8.54
C GLY A 163 15.62 -2.04 8.14
N PHE A 164 15.39 -2.94 7.18
CA PHE A 164 14.05 -3.39 6.82
C PHE A 164 13.63 -4.64 7.61
N SER A 165 12.32 -4.82 7.76
CA SER A 165 11.73 -5.96 8.48
C SER A 165 10.86 -6.80 7.53
N PRO A 166 11.47 -7.56 6.61
CA PRO A 166 10.74 -8.35 5.64
C PRO A 166 10.01 -9.53 6.30
N LEU A 167 8.86 -9.85 5.76
CA LEU A 167 8.07 -11.01 6.13
C LEU A 167 8.16 -12.09 5.04
N LEU A 168 7.91 -13.33 5.43
CA LEU A 168 7.96 -14.48 4.53
C LEU A 168 6.60 -15.12 4.39
N THR A 169 6.25 -15.55 3.19
CA THR A 169 5.09 -16.39 2.92
C THR A 169 5.39 -17.33 1.76
N GLN A 170 4.59 -18.39 1.63
CA GLN A 170 4.67 -19.30 0.48
C GLN A 170 3.42 -19.16 -0.37
N ARG A 171 3.61 -19.06 -1.70
CA ARG A 171 2.53 -18.99 -2.65
C ARG A 171 2.86 -19.86 -3.88
N ARG A 172 2.04 -20.88 -4.14
CA ARG A 172 2.19 -21.82 -5.27
C ARG A 172 3.57 -22.48 -5.31
N GLY A 173 4.11 -22.87 -4.15
CA GLY A 173 5.41 -23.51 -4.03
C GLY A 173 6.63 -22.58 -4.18
N GLN A 174 6.41 -21.26 -4.21
CA GLN A 174 7.45 -20.26 -4.26
C GLN A 174 7.47 -19.44 -2.98
N THR A 175 8.65 -19.19 -2.43
CA THR A 175 8.82 -18.33 -1.26
C THR A 175 8.81 -16.87 -1.68
N ILE A 176 8.00 -16.07 -1.00
CA ILE A 176 7.83 -14.65 -1.22
C ILE A 176 8.36 -13.89 0.00
N VAL A 177 9.28 -12.98 -0.23
CA VAL A 177 9.75 -11.98 0.73
C VAL A 177 8.94 -10.72 0.51
N TYR A 178 8.29 -10.16 1.53
CA TYR A 178 7.42 -9.01 1.32
C TYR A 178 7.42 -8.01 2.47
N LEU A 179 7.03 -6.77 2.14
CA LEU A 179 6.70 -5.69 3.06
C LEU A 179 5.25 -5.28 2.86
N HIS A 180 4.54 -4.91 3.95
CA HIS A 180 3.17 -4.42 3.93
C HIS A 180 2.98 -3.10 4.68
N ASP A 181 3.99 -2.67 5.42
CA ASP A 181 4.03 -1.35 6.04
C ASP A 181 4.36 -0.29 4.99
N SER A 182 3.52 0.75 4.90
CA SER A 182 3.67 1.79 3.88
C SER A 182 4.98 2.56 4.01
N THR A 183 5.43 2.83 5.24
CA THR A 183 6.66 3.60 5.50
C THR A 183 7.88 2.78 5.07
N GLN A 184 7.94 1.50 5.43
CA GLN A 184 9.03 0.62 4.97
C GLN A 184 9.05 0.46 3.45
N ILE A 185 7.88 0.45 2.78
CA ILE A 185 7.80 0.39 1.32
C ILE A 185 8.33 1.69 0.69
N GLU A 186 7.93 2.85 1.22
CA GLU A 186 8.41 4.17 0.80
C GLU A 186 9.94 4.27 0.93
N ASP A 187 10.48 3.84 2.08
CA ASP A 187 11.93 3.84 2.36
C ASP A 187 12.67 2.86 1.43
N LEU A 188 12.16 1.64 1.23
CA LEU A 188 12.78 0.65 0.37
C LEU A 188 12.80 1.09 -1.11
N LEU A 189 11.72 1.73 -1.59
CA LEU A 189 11.68 2.29 -2.93
C LEU A 189 12.74 3.39 -3.10
N THR A 190 12.86 4.28 -2.13
CA THR A 190 13.90 5.32 -2.14
C THR A 190 15.30 4.70 -2.12
N PHE A 191 15.51 3.71 -1.26
CA PHE A 191 16.76 2.96 -1.16
C PHE A 191 17.16 2.26 -2.47
N MET A 192 16.19 1.71 -3.20
CA MET A 192 16.41 1.09 -4.53
C MET A 192 16.61 2.10 -5.67
N GLY A 193 16.49 3.40 -5.40
CA GLY A 193 16.58 4.44 -6.41
C GLY A 193 15.27 4.73 -7.15
N CYS A 194 14.13 4.58 -6.48
CA CYS A 194 12.78 4.88 -6.97
C CYS A 194 12.10 6.03 -6.17
N PRO A 195 12.71 7.21 -6.00
CA PRO A 195 12.14 8.28 -5.19
C PRO A 195 10.82 8.82 -5.75
N LEU A 196 10.61 8.84 -7.07
CA LEU A 196 9.36 9.32 -7.66
C LEU A 196 8.20 8.38 -7.35
N THR A 197 8.41 7.06 -7.50
CA THR A 197 7.41 6.05 -7.13
C THR A 197 7.12 6.07 -5.62
N SER A 198 8.13 6.28 -4.78
CA SER A 198 7.96 6.48 -3.33
C SER A 198 7.07 7.68 -3.04
N MET A 199 7.32 8.83 -3.68
CA MET A 199 6.49 10.04 -3.54
C MET A 199 5.03 9.81 -3.98
N GLU A 200 4.80 9.03 -5.04
CA GLU A 200 3.44 8.68 -5.48
C GLU A 200 2.70 7.87 -4.41
N ILE A 201 3.36 6.92 -3.74
CA ILE A 201 2.79 6.16 -2.62
C ILE A 201 2.47 7.07 -1.43
N MET A 202 3.39 7.97 -1.05
CA MET A 202 3.15 8.97 0.00
C MET A 202 1.93 9.83 -0.30
N ASN A 203 1.80 10.32 -1.53
CA ASN A 203 0.64 11.11 -1.95
C ASN A 203 -0.67 10.31 -1.89
N ALA A 204 -0.67 9.07 -2.36
CA ALA A 204 -1.84 8.18 -2.26
C ALA A 204 -2.24 7.94 -0.79
N LYS A 205 -1.27 7.76 0.12
CA LYS A 205 -1.48 7.62 1.57
C LYS A 205 -2.17 8.85 2.16
N ILE A 206 -1.66 10.05 1.88
CA ILE A 206 -2.23 11.31 2.37
C ILE A 206 -3.68 11.49 1.88
N LEU A 207 -3.95 11.22 0.61
CA LEU A 207 -5.29 11.31 0.04
C LEU A 207 -6.25 10.30 0.68
N LYS A 208 -5.80 9.07 0.91
CA LYS A 208 -6.59 8.02 1.57
C LYS A 208 -6.92 8.37 3.02
N GLU A 209 -5.96 8.91 3.76
CA GLU A 209 -6.16 9.37 5.14
C GLU A 209 -7.17 10.52 5.21
N ARG A 210 -7.07 11.52 4.32
CA ARG A 210 -8.03 12.63 4.22
C ARG A 210 -9.44 12.13 3.91
N ARG A 211 -9.58 11.22 2.94
CA ARG A 211 -10.88 10.60 2.57
C ARG A 211 -11.48 9.85 3.76
N ASN A 212 -10.66 9.05 4.46
CA ASN A 212 -11.10 8.32 5.64
C ASN A 212 -11.51 9.24 6.80
N ALA A 213 -10.78 10.34 7.00
CA ALA A 213 -11.14 11.35 8.00
C ALA A 213 -12.48 12.02 7.68
N ALA A 214 -12.68 12.43 6.42
CA ALA A 214 -13.94 13.02 5.95
C ALA A 214 -15.12 12.05 6.11
N ASN A 215 -14.94 10.78 5.71
CA ASN A 215 -15.97 9.75 5.88
C ASN A 215 -16.32 9.52 7.35
N ARG A 216 -15.33 9.48 8.26
CA ARG A 216 -15.58 9.36 9.70
C ARG A 216 -16.36 10.56 10.25
N ALA A 217 -16.02 11.78 9.84
CA ALA A 217 -16.74 12.99 10.23
C ALA A 217 -18.20 12.92 9.74
N SER A 218 -18.43 12.63 8.47
CA SER A 218 -19.76 12.49 7.89
C SER A 218 -20.60 11.41 8.58
N ASN A 219 -20.01 10.24 8.85
CA ASN A 219 -20.71 9.15 9.55
C ASN A 219 -21.08 9.56 11.00
N CYS A 220 -20.18 10.29 11.67
CA CYS A 220 -20.47 10.81 13.01
C CYS A 220 -21.63 11.82 13.00
N ASP A 221 -21.65 12.74 12.03
CA ASP A 221 -22.72 13.73 11.89
C ASP A 221 -24.05 13.05 11.56
N THR A 222 -24.07 12.09 10.64
CA THR A 222 -25.27 11.30 10.31
C THR A 222 -25.79 10.56 11.53
N ALA A 223 -24.93 9.85 12.26
CA ALA A 223 -25.35 9.12 13.49
C ALA A 223 -25.89 10.06 14.59
N ASN A 224 -25.35 11.29 14.69
CA ASN A 224 -25.86 12.29 15.61
C ASN A 224 -27.24 12.81 15.15
N MET A 225 -27.42 13.06 13.85
CA MET A 225 -28.71 13.47 13.28
C MET A 225 -29.78 12.39 13.52
N ASP A 226 -29.46 11.13 13.25
CA ASP A 226 -30.38 10.01 13.47
C ASP A 226 -30.81 9.89 14.96
N LYS A 227 -29.87 10.05 15.89
CA LYS A 227 -30.18 10.06 17.33
C LYS A 227 -31.11 11.23 17.71
N VAL A 228 -30.84 12.42 17.16
CA VAL A 228 -31.70 13.61 17.42
C VAL A 228 -33.09 13.40 16.84
N ALA A 229 -33.18 12.89 15.61
CA ALA A 229 -34.46 12.62 14.94
C ALA A 229 -35.27 11.54 15.67
N GLY A 230 -34.62 10.42 16.09
CA GLY A 230 -35.28 9.35 16.85
C GLY A 230 -35.80 9.83 18.22
N ALA A 231 -34.98 10.61 18.94
CA ALA A 231 -35.41 11.21 20.21
C ALA A 231 -36.56 12.18 20.02
N ALA A 232 -36.48 13.03 19.00
CA ALA A 232 -37.55 13.98 18.67
C ALA A 232 -38.87 13.28 18.32
N ALA A 233 -38.80 12.20 17.54
CA ALA A 233 -40.01 11.40 17.18
C ALA A 233 -40.69 10.83 18.43
N GLY A 234 -39.93 10.26 19.37
CA GLY A 234 -40.47 9.77 20.65
C GLY A 234 -41.08 10.89 21.50
N GLN A 235 -40.42 12.05 21.56
CA GLN A 235 -40.94 13.23 22.26
C GLN A 235 -42.24 13.75 21.66
N ILE A 236 -42.33 13.83 20.31
CA ILE A 236 -43.52 14.26 19.58
C ILE A 236 -44.67 13.26 19.80
N ALA A 237 -44.38 11.96 19.75
CA ALA A 237 -45.38 10.94 20.04
C ALA A 237 -45.96 11.08 21.46
N ALA A 238 -45.09 11.29 22.44
CA ALA A 238 -45.50 11.49 23.84
C ALA A 238 -46.34 12.77 24.01
N ILE A 239 -45.95 13.89 23.39
CA ILE A 239 -46.72 15.15 23.41
C ILE A 239 -48.11 14.93 22.81
N ASN A 240 -48.21 14.23 21.69
CA ASN A 240 -49.49 13.95 21.04
C ASN A 240 -50.40 13.02 21.88
N ALA A 241 -49.81 12.02 22.58
CA ALA A 241 -50.54 11.11 23.45
C ALA A 241 -51.09 11.80 24.69
N VAL A 242 -50.33 12.71 25.28
CA VAL A 242 -50.80 13.52 26.44
C VAL A 242 -51.81 14.58 26.00
N GLY A 243 -51.59 15.24 24.87
CA GLY A 243 -52.33 16.38 24.41
C GLY A 243 -51.89 17.70 25.07
N LEU A 244 -51.72 18.75 24.26
CA LEU A 244 -51.20 20.06 24.76
C LEU A 244 -52.01 20.64 25.92
N ASP A 245 -53.36 20.50 25.84
CA ASP A 245 -54.30 21.06 26.85
C ASP A 245 -54.18 20.35 28.19
N SER A 246 -53.70 19.12 28.24
CA SER A 246 -53.50 18.32 29.46
C SER A 246 -52.17 18.56 30.11
N LEU A 247 -51.23 19.30 29.45
CA LEU A 247 -49.90 19.55 29.99
C LEU A 247 -49.94 20.76 30.95
N PRO A 248 -49.15 20.68 32.07
CA PRO A 248 -48.88 21.86 32.88
C PRO A 248 -48.32 23.01 32.07
N GLU A 249 -48.65 24.26 32.44
CA GLU A 249 -48.26 25.46 31.70
C GLU A 249 -46.73 25.55 31.45
N GLU A 250 -45.93 25.16 32.42
CA GLU A 250 -44.46 25.14 32.30
C GLU A 250 -43.89 24.13 31.27
N LEU A 251 -44.67 23.11 30.88
CA LEU A 251 -44.32 22.11 29.87
C LEU A 251 -44.93 22.41 28.52
N ARG A 252 -46.07 23.10 28.47
CA ARG A 252 -46.84 23.39 27.27
C ARG A 252 -46.01 24.19 26.24
N ALA A 253 -45.40 25.30 26.65
CA ALA A 253 -44.57 26.11 25.78
C ALA A 253 -43.45 25.35 25.10
N LEU A 254 -42.79 24.43 25.82
CA LEU A 254 -41.75 23.57 25.25
C LEU A 254 -42.33 22.51 24.32
N ALA A 255 -43.48 21.94 24.66
CA ALA A 255 -44.18 20.97 23.82
C ALA A 255 -44.61 21.57 22.46
N GLU A 256 -45.21 22.77 22.48
CA GLU A 256 -45.56 23.51 21.24
C GLU A 256 -44.31 23.78 20.40
N LEU A 257 -43.25 24.23 21.02
CA LEU A 257 -41.99 24.54 20.33
C LEU A 257 -41.38 23.28 19.67
N ARG A 258 -41.42 22.10 20.33
CA ARG A 258 -40.96 20.84 19.78
C ARG A 258 -41.80 20.38 18.61
N LEU A 259 -43.14 20.55 18.64
CA LEU A 259 -44.02 20.23 17.52
C LEU A 259 -43.75 21.10 16.31
N GLN A 260 -43.49 22.41 16.51
CA GLN A 260 -43.21 23.37 15.45
C GLN A 260 -41.79 23.17 14.88
N ASN A 261 -40.82 22.67 15.65
CA ASN A 261 -39.41 22.52 15.28
C ASN A 261 -38.92 21.07 15.57
N PRO A 262 -39.39 20.08 14.79
CA PRO A 262 -39.14 18.67 15.05
C PRO A 262 -37.65 18.26 14.93
N PHE A 263 -36.87 19.03 14.16
CA PHE A 263 -35.46 18.73 13.90
C PHE A 263 -34.47 19.56 14.76
N ASP A 264 -34.97 20.50 15.56
CA ASP A 264 -34.10 21.29 16.43
C ASP A 264 -33.48 20.44 17.53
N SER A 265 -32.21 20.71 17.84
CA SER A 265 -31.53 20.14 18.98
C SER A 265 -32.12 20.68 20.29
N LEU A 266 -31.92 19.96 21.41
CA LEU A 266 -32.37 20.41 22.72
C LEU A 266 -31.80 21.79 23.13
N ARG A 267 -30.60 22.13 22.61
CA ARG A 267 -29.98 23.43 22.85
C ARG A 267 -30.71 24.55 22.12
N GLU A 268 -31.04 24.33 20.85
CA GLU A 268 -31.77 25.29 20.03
C GLU A 268 -33.17 25.54 20.56
N LEU A 269 -33.88 24.47 20.97
CA LEU A 269 -35.17 24.60 21.63
C LEU A 269 -35.07 25.40 22.91
N GLY A 270 -34.03 25.17 23.74
CA GLY A 270 -33.82 25.91 24.99
C GLY A 270 -33.56 27.38 24.76
N GLN A 271 -32.88 27.75 23.67
CA GLN A 271 -32.63 29.15 23.34
C GLN A 271 -33.88 29.90 22.87
N LYS A 272 -34.87 29.20 22.29
CA LYS A 272 -36.14 29.77 21.82
C LYS A 272 -37.18 29.95 22.88
N LEU A 273 -36.97 29.43 24.13
CA LEU A 273 -37.91 29.59 25.23
C LEU A 273 -37.70 30.92 25.98
N PRO A 274 -38.77 31.60 26.39
CA PRO A 274 -38.71 32.72 27.32
C PRO A 274 -39.09 32.32 28.79
N PRO A 275 -38.17 32.35 29.78
CA PRO A 275 -36.73 32.60 29.67
C PRO A 275 -35.99 31.39 29.05
N PRO A 276 -34.79 31.60 28.47
CA PRO A 276 -34.00 30.52 27.86
C PRO A 276 -33.66 29.43 28.89
N LEU A 277 -33.68 28.16 28.44
CA LEU A 277 -33.32 26.99 29.22
C LEU A 277 -32.02 26.35 28.74
N SER A 278 -31.29 25.76 29.69
CA SER A 278 -30.15 24.91 29.32
C SER A 278 -30.61 23.61 28.65
N ARG A 279 -29.69 22.96 27.90
CA ARG A 279 -29.94 21.64 27.29
C ARG A 279 -30.50 20.64 28.32
N SER A 280 -29.93 20.59 29.51
CA SER A 280 -30.37 19.71 30.61
C SER A 280 -31.78 20.04 31.05
N GLY A 281 -32.11 21.33 31.19
CA GLY A 281 -33.44 21.79 31.58
C GLY A 281 -34.51 21.41 30.54
N VAL A 282 -34.19 21.53 29.24
CA VAL A 282 -35.08 21.08 28.17
C VAL A 282 -35.26 19.57 28.21
N ASN A 283 -34.16 18.79 28.33
CA ASN A 283 -34.25 17.34 28.44
C ASN A 283 -35.12 16.88 29.58
N HIS A 284 -34.91 17.41 30.79
CA HIS A 284 -35.69 17.07 31.95
C HIS A 284 -37.20 17.36 31.78
N ARG A 285 -37.55 18.48 31.13
CA ARG A 285 -38.96 18.80 30.87
C ARG A 285 -39.59 17.85 29.82
N LEU A 286 -38.84 17.48 28.77
CA LEU A 286 -39.32 16.50 27.78
C LEU A 286 -39.45 15.08 28.38
N GLU A 287 -38.56 14.67 29.26
CA GLU A 287 -38.67 13.43 30.02
C GLU A 287 -39.94 13.41 30.90
N LYS A 288 -40.26 14.49 31.58
CA LYS A 288 -41.53 14.61 32.31
C LYS A 288 -42.77 14.43 31.42
N ILE A 289 -42.74 14.92 30.18
CA ILE A 289 -43.84 14.72 29.20
C ILE A 289 -43.92 13.25 28.78
N ILE A 290 -42.78 12.59 28.56
CA ILE A 290 -42.73 11.15 28.26
C ILE A 290 -43.28 10.32 29.41
N ASP A 291 -42.89 10.63 30.64
CA ASP A 291 -43.39 9.94 31.83
C ASP A 291 -44.92 10.14 32.03
N LEU A 292 -45.45 11.34 31.71
CA LEU A 292 -46.89 11.58 31.72
C LEU A 292 -47.63 10.77 30.65
N ALA A 293 -47.05 10.59 29.47
CA ALA A 293 -47.61 9.74 28.42
C ALA A 293 -47.68 8.26 28.87
N ALA A 294 -46.58 7.74 29.44
CA ALA A 294 -46.49 6.36 29.94
C ALA A 294 -47.43 6.04 31.10
N ARG A 295 -47.97 7.02 31.83
CA ARG A 295 -48.94 6.81 32.91
C ARG A 295 -50.40 6.87 32.41
N LYS A 296 -50.63 7.24 31.19
CA LYS A 296 -51.94 7.38 30.56
C LYS A 296 -52.37 6.16 29.78
N ASP A 297 -51.36 5.30 29.41
CA ASP A 297 -51.55 3.93 28.88
C ASP A 297 -51.72 2.94 30.06
#